data_9be1b63027a8650bb5e715e4a4148dbd
#
_entry.id   9be1b63027a8650bb5e715e4a4148dbd
#
_cell.length_a   1.000
_cell.length_b   1.000
_cell.length_c   1.000
_cell.angle_alpha   90.00
_cell.angle_beta   90.00
_cell.angle_gamma   90.00
#
_symmetry.space_group_name_H-M   'P 1'
#
loop_
_entity.id
_entity.type
_entity.pdbx_description
1 polymer ?
#
loop_
_entity_poly.entity_id
_entity_poly.type
_entity_poly.pdbx_seq_one_letter_code
_entity_poly.pdbx_strand_id
1 'polypeptide(L)'
;MPIGLPIGSRTPEEIAVSVLAEVISVLNAADPGEGFPPGMAEELAAAEKTGTKTGVLAMIVRKSGEAPRRPGTKMLVRNDGSFLGTVGGGYAEAEILKIAREMIAAGSPENRLVCVSMKKGVMHCGGEITVFMTRV
;
A
#
# COMPACT_ATOMS: atom_id res chain seq x y z
N MET A 1 -21.06 26.19 -7.49
CA MET A 1 -20.82 25.21 -6.43
C MET A 1 -20.17 25.93 -5.25
N PRO A 2 -20.70 25.89 -4.05
CA PRO A 2 -20.02 26.48 -2.91
C PRO A 2 -18.69 25.74 -2.68
N ILE A 3 -17.65 26.50 -2.33
CA ILE A 3 -16.34 25.95 -1.98
C ILE A 3 -16.37 25.42 -0.54
N GLY A 4 -15.71 24.31 -0.27
CA GLY A 4 -15.64 23.68 1.03
C GLY A 4 -16.74 22.64 1.29
N LEU A 5 -16.54 21.81 2.32
CA LEU A 5 -17.54 20.82 2.75
C LEU A 5 -18.81 21.54 3.28
N PRO A 6 -20.01 20.98 3.05
CA PRO A 6 -21.28 21.61 3.45
C PRO A 6 -21.54 21.43 4.95
N ILE A 7 -20.75 22.10 5.78
CA ILE A 7 -20.83 22.05 7.26
C ILE A 7 -21.68 23.19 7.86
N GLY A 8 -22.31 23.99 7.02
CA GLY A 8 -23.16 25.14 7.45
C GLY A 8 -22.37 26.38 7.82
N SER A 9 -21.18 26.57 7.28
CA SER A 9 -20.29 27.73 7.50
C SER A 9 -20.97 29.05 7.12
N ARG A 10 -20.84 30.06 7.99
CA ARG A 10 -21.40 31.39 7.81
C ARG A 10 -20.38 32.53 7.93
N THR A 11 -19.35 32.32 8.73
CA THR A 11 -18.27 33.30 8.93
C THR A 11 -17.07 32.98 8.04
N PRO A 12 -16.20 33.98 7.72
CA PRO A 12 -14.98 33.71 6.95
C PRO A 12 -14.08 32.63 7.54
N GLU A 13 -13.99 32.55 8.86
CA GLU A 13 -13.20 31.57 9.58
C GLU A 13 -13.79 30.16 9.42
N GLU A 14 -15.10 30.03 9.53
CA GLU A 14 -15.81 28.76 9.32
C GLU A 14 -15.69 28.30 7.86
N ILE A 15 -15.73 29.22 6.92
CA ILE A 15 -15.53 28.93 5.50
C ILE A 15 -14.10 28.41 5.28
N ALA A 16 -13.10 29.05 5.87
CA ALA A 16 -11.71 28.58 5.80
C ALA A 16 -11.56 27.15 6.34
N VAL A 17 -12.20 26.82 7.47
CA VAL A 17 -12.22 25.47 8.03
C VAL A 17 -12.88 24.48 7.08
N SER A 18 -14.00 24.84 6.46
CA SER A 18 -14.71 23.97 5.51
C SER A 18 -13.87 23.65 4.25
N VAL A 19 -13.14 24.65 3.75
CA VAL A 19 -12.22 24.50 2.61
C VAL A 19 -11.04 23.60 2.97
N LEU A 20 -10.42 23.80 4.14
CA LEU A 20 -9.33 22.95 4.62
C LEU A 20 -9.80 21.52 4.82
N ALA A 21 -10.99 21.31 5.37
CA ALA A 21 -11.59 20.00 5.54
C ALA A 21 -11.84 19.30 4.18
N GLU A 22 -12.28 20.03 3.17
CA GLU A 22 -12.42 19.49 1.80
C GLU A 22 -11.07 19.09 1.21
N VAL A 23 -10.05 19.94 1.34
CA VAL A 23 -8.68 19.61 0.89
C VAL A 23 -8.16 18.34 1.57
N ILE A 24 -8.32 18.22 2.89
CA ILE A 24 -7.93 17.02 3.64
C ILE A 24 -8.71 15.81 3.17
N SER A 25 -10.01 15.94 2.93
CA SER A 25 -10.86 14.87 2.43
C SER A 25 -10.40 14.37 1.05
N VAL A 26 -10.08 15.29 0.13
CA VAL A 26 -9.57 14.96 -1.20
C VAL A 26 -8.19 14.29 -1.13
N LEU A 27 -7.29 14.82 -0.30
CA LEU A 27 -5.96 14.24 -0.11
C LEU A 27 -6.05 12.82 0.47
N ASN A 28 -6.93 12.59 1.44
CA ASN A 28 -7.12 11.26 2.03
C ASN A 28 -7.88 10.30 1.09
N ALA A 29 -8.80 10.81 0.28
CA ALA A 29 -9.47 10.00 -0.76
C ALA A 29 -8.53 9.65 -1.92
N ALA A 30 -7.56 10.51 -2.20
CA ALA A 30 -6.52 10.26 -3.20
C ALA A 30 -5.37 9.39 -2.67
N ASP A 31 -5.36 9.04 -1.37
CA ASP A 31 -4.37 8.13 -0.81
C ASP A 31 -4.65 6.70 -1.32
N PRO A 32 -3.83 6.17 -2.23
CA PRO A 32 -4.03 4.83 -2.78
C PRO A 32 -3.76 3.71 -1.76
N GLY A 33 -3.58 4.08 -0.49
CA GLY A 33 -3.12 3.18 0.57
C GLY A 33 -4.05 2.01 0.86
N GLU A 34 -5.35 2.14 0.62
CA GLU A 34 -6.34 1.11 0.99
C GLU A 34 -6.92 0.36 -0.23
N GLY A 35 -6.80 0.91 -1.43
CA GLY A 35 -7.28 0.33 -2.67
C GLY A 35 -6.25 -0.56 -3.38
N PHE A 36 -6.67 -1.11 -4.51
CA PHE A 36 -5.74 -1.70 -5.47
C PHE A 36 -5.10 -0.59 -6.32
N PRO A 37 -3.77 -0.59 -6.49
CA PRO A 37 -3.14 0.24 -7.49
C PRO A 37 -3.77 0.04 -8.88
N PRO A 38 -3.79 1.09 -9.72
CA PRO A 38 -4.35 0.99 -11.07
C PRO A 38 -3.76 -0.20 -11.84
N GLY A 39 -4.64 -1.02 -12.44
CA GLY A 39 -4.27 -2.20 -13.22
C GLY A 39 -4.04 -3.48 -12.40
N MET A 40 -3.86 -3.40 -11.09
CA MET A 40 -3.58 -4.59 -10.26
C MET A 40 -4.80 -5.51 -10.14
N ALA A 41 -5.98 -4.96 -9.96
CA ALA A 41 -7.20 -5.75 -9.82
C ALA A 41 -7.51 -6.53 -11.12
N GLU A 42 -7.34 -5.89 -12.27
CA GLU A 42 -7.53 -6.48 -13.59
C GLU A 42 -6.51 -7.59 -13.85
N GLU A 43 -5.25 -7.39 -13.49
CA GLU A 43 -4.19 -8.39 -13.62
C GLU A 43 -4.45 -9.62 -12.75
N LEU A 44 -4.84 -9.42 -11.51
CA LEU A 44 -5.19 -10.51 -10.60
C LEU A 44 -6.43 -11.29 -11.07
N ALA A 45 -7.45 -10.60 -11.56
CA ALA A 45 -8.64 -11.23 -12.10
C ALA A 45 -8.34 -12.04 -13.38
N ALA A 46 -7.44 -11.57 -14.24
CA ALA A 46 -7.00 -12.30 -15.42
C ALA A 46 -6.20 -13.56 -15.03
N ALA A 47 -5.32 -13.46 -14.05
CA ALA A 47 -4.54 -14.59 -13.54
C ALA A 47 -5.46 -15.68 -12.93
N GLU A 48 -6.48 -15.28 -12.17
CA GLU A 48 -7.46 -16.21 -11.59
C GLU A 48 -8.23 -16.97 -12.68
N LYS A 49 -8.69 -16.26 -13.73
CA LYS A 49 -9.41 -16.90 -14.84
C LYS A 49 -8.58 -17.92 -15.61
N THR A 50 -7.28 -17.67 -15.75
CA THR A 50 -6.36 -18.58 -16.46
C THR A 50 -5.79 -19.67 -15.57
N GLY A 51 -5.95 -19.55 -14.23
CA GLY A 51 -5.33 -20.45 -13.27
C GLY A 51 -3.79 -20.33 -13.20
N THR A 52 -3.24 -19.25 -13.75
CA THR A 52 -1.78 -19.02 -13.85
C THR A 52 -1.32 -18.14 -12.70
N LYS A 53 -0.27 -18.55 -12.00
CA LYS A 53 0.36 -17.73 -10.97
C LYS A 53 1.15 -16.59 -11.60
N THR A 54 0.73 -15.33 -11.38
CA THR A 54 1.38 -14.15 -11.97
C THR A 54 2.51 -13.59 -11.12
N GLY A 55 2.49 -13.86 -9.80
CA GLY A 55 3.51 -13.33 -8.91
C GLY A 55 3.23 -13.53 -7.44
N VAL A 56 3.68 -12.59 -6.63
CA VAL A 56 3.44 -12.52 -5.17
C VAL A 56 2.73 -11.21 -4.86
N LEU A 57 1.56 -11.31 -4.24
CA LEU A 57 0.86 -10.16 -3.67
C LEU A 57 1.35 -9.95 -2.24
N ALA A 58 1.83 -8.77 -1.95
CA ALA A 58 2.22 -8.31 -0.62
C ALA A 58 1.23 -7.24 -0.15
N MET A 59 0.70 -7.39 1.06
CA MET A 59 -0.23 -6.44 1.66
C MET A 59 0.19 -6.12 3.09
N ILE A 60 0.26 -4.83 3.42
CA ILE A 60 0.46 -4.40 4.81
C ILE A 60 -0.80 -4.74 5.61
N VAL A 61 -0.67 -5.58 6.62
CA VAL A 61 -1.78 -5.99 7.50
C VAL A 61 -1.71 -5.33 8.87
N ARG A 62 -0.53 -4.87 9.28
CA ARG A 62 -0.33 -4.18 10.55
C ARG A 62 0.78 -3.14 10.43
N LYS A 63 0.63 -2.05 11.17
CA LYS A 63 1.58 -0.98 11.30
C LYS A 63 1.78 -0.65 12.78
N SER A 64 3.02 -0.43 13.19
CA SER A 64 3.38 0.07 14.50
C SER A 64 4.36 1.23 14.36
N GLY A 65 4.15 2.31 15.11
CA GLY A 65 4.96 3.51 15.02
C GLY A 65 4.77 4.28 13.71
N GLU A 66 5.76 5.09 13.35
CA GLU A 66 5.76 5.87 12.12
C GLU A 66 6.23 5.02 10.94
N ALA A 67 5.32 4.67 10.06
CA ALA A 67 5.61 4.03 8.78
C ALA A 67 4.89 4.78 7.66
N PRO A 68 5.47 4.86 6.46
CA PRO A 68 4.99 5.73 5.38
C PRO A 68 3.64 5.29 4.80
N ARG A 69 3.25 4.03 4.99
CA ARG A 69 2.01 3.47 4.43
C ARG A 69 1.15 2.82 5.51
N ARG A 70 -0.15 2.77 5.23
CA ARG A 70 -1.18 2.22 6.12
C ARG A 70 -1.44 0.73 5.85
N PRO A 71 -2.03 -0.01 6.81
CA PRO A 71 -2.60 -1.32 6.52
C PRO A 71 -3.58 -1.26 5.35
N GLY A 72 -3.60 -2.31 4.52
CA GLY A 72 -4.35 -2.35 3.27
C GLY A 72 -3.55 -1.96 2.03
N THR A 73 -2.41 -1.29 2.17
CA THR A 73 -1.49 -0.97 1.07
C THR A 73 -0.97 -2.26 0.43
N LYS A 74 -0.98 -2.31 -0.89
CA LYS A 74 -0.68 -3.51 -1.67
C LYS A 74 0.44 -3.28 -2.68
N MET A 75 1.21 -4.34 -2.92
CA MET A 75 2.26 -4.41 -3.92
C MET A 75 2.23 -5.78 -4.59
N LEU A 76 2.21 -5.82 -5.90
CA LEU A 76 2.31 -7.05 -6.68
C LEU A 76 3.71 -7.16 -7.29
N VAL A 77 4.43 -8.22 -6.95
CA VAL A 77 5.73 -8.55 -7.56
C VAL A 77 5.50 -9.67 -8.56
N ARG A 78 5.75 -9.37 -9.84
CA ARG A 78 5.51 -10.31 -10.93
C ARG A 78 6.63 -11.34 -11.07
N ASN A 79 6.35 -12.42 -11.78
CA ASN A 79 7.33 -13.48 -12.04
C ASN A 79 8.57 -13.00 -12.80
N ASP A 80 8.47 -11.95 -13.60
CA ASP A 80 9.58 -11.31 -14.31
C ASP A 80 10.44 -10.38 -13.44
N GLY A 81 10.06 -10.22 -12.17
CA GLY A 81 10.72 -9.33 -11.20
C GLY A 81 10.27 -7.88 -11.23
N SER A 82 9.40 -7.50 -12.17
CA SER A 82 8.74 -6.19 -12.14
C SER A 82 7.70 -6.13 -11.03
N PHE A 83 7.30 -4.93 -10.62
CA PHE A 83 6.31 -4.77 -9.57
C PHE A 83 5.34 -3.63 -9.84
N LEU A 84 4.17 -3.71 -9.23
CA LEU A 84 3.11 -2.72 -9.28
C LEU A 84 2.69 -2.36 -7.86
N GLY A 85 2.51 -1.07 -7.58
CA GLY A 85 2.24 -0.59 -6.23
C GLY A 85 3.50 -0.41 -5.40
N THR A 86 3.35 -0.20 -4.09
CA THR A 86 4.46 0.05 -3.16
C THR A 86 4.05 -0.30 -1.73
N VAL A 87 4.99 -0.69 -0.91
CA VAL A 87 4.82 -0.84 0.55
C VAL A 87 5.45 0.30 1.34
N GLY A 88 5.86 1.37 0.65
CA GLY A 88 6.41 2.57 1.27
C GLY A 88 7.82 2.94 0.83
N GLY A 89 8.43 2.16 -0.06
CA GLY A 89 9.77 2.41 -0.58
C GLY A 89 10.90 2.04 0.39
N GLY A 90 12.12 2.39 0.00
CA GLY A 90 13.31 2.23 0.82
C GLY A 90 13.62 0.79 1.22
N TYR A 91 14.12 0.62 2.44
CA TYR A 91 14.56 -0.67 2.96
C TYR A 91 13.43 -1.72 3.02
N ALA A 92 12.25 -1.31 3.45
CA ALA A 92 11.11 -2.22 3.57
C ALA A 92 10.71 -2.81 2.22
N GLU A 93 10.65 -1.99 1.19
CA GLU A 93 10.32 -2.43 -0.16
C GLU A 93 11.39 -3.38 -0.74
N ALA A 94 12.68 -3.04 -0.54
CA ALA A 94 13.78 -3.91 -0.95
C ALA A 94 13.72 -5.29 -0.29
N GLU A 95 13.39 -5.35 1.00
CA GLU A 95 13.25 -6.61 1.73
C GLU A 95 12.05 -7.43 1.25
N ILE A 96 10.90 -6.79 1.02
CA ILE A 96 9.71 -7.45 0.47
C ILE A 96 9.96 -7.96 -0.95
N LEU A 97 10.63 -7.19 -1.81
CA LEU A 97 11.02 -7.63 -3.16
C LEU A 97 11.93 -8.85 -3.12
N LYS A 98 12.89 -8.89 -2.20
CA LYS A 98 13.79 -10.04 -2.02
C LYS A 98 13.00 -11.28 -1.64
N ILE A 99 12.16 -11.20 -0.62
CA ILE A 99 11.34 -12.33 -0.15
C ILE A 99 10.36 -12.79 -1.24
N ALA A 100 9.74 -11.86 -1.98
CA ALA A 100 8.86 -12.20 -3.08
C ALA A 100 9.57 -12.98 -4.19
N ARG A 101 10.79 -12.59 -4.56
CA ARG A 101 11.61 -13.31 -5.53
C ARG A 101 11.99 -14.71 -5.05
N GLU A 102 12.30 -14.87 -3.76
CA GLU A 102 12.55 -16.19 -3.15
C GLU A 102 11.29 -17.08 -3.22
N MET A 103 10.11 -16.54 -2.93
CA MET A 103 8.84 -17.25 -3.04
C MET A 103 8.52 -17.66 -4.48
N ILE A 104 8.82 -16.80 -5.44
CA ILE A 104 8.65 -17.08 -6.88
C ILE A 104 9.59 -18.21 -7.31
N ALA A 105 10.86 -18.12 -6.96
CA ALA A 105 11.88 -19.12 -7.31
C ALA A 105 11.60 -20.48 -6.68
N ALA A 106 11.12 -20.51 -5.44
CA ALA A 106 10.76 -21.75 -4.75
C ALA A 106 9.50 -22.42 -5.32
N GLY A 107 8.66 -21.69 -6.06
CA GLY A 107 7.39 -22.20 -6.58
C GLY A 107 6.41 -22.65 -5.48
N SER A 108 6.71 -22.32 -4.21
CA SER A 108 5.91 -22.74 -3.07
C SER A 108 4.60 -21.97 -2.99
N PRO A 109 3.46 -22.64 -2.74
CA PRO A 109 2.19 -21.98 -2.50
C PRO A 109 2.07 -21.39 -1.09
N GLU A 110 3.13 -21.42 -0.30
CA GLU A 110 3.12 -21.00 1.09
C GLU A 110 2.88 -19.48 1.21
N ASN A 111 1.94 -19.14 2.09
CA ASN A 111 1.75 -17.76 2.53
C ASN A 111 2.81 -17.42 3.57
N ARG A 112 3.27 -16.17 3.58
CA ARG A 112 4.24 -15.67 4.57
C ARG A 112 3.70 -14.43 5.26
N LEU A 113 3.95 -14.34 6.54
CA LEU A 113 3.75 -13.13 7.34
C LEU A 113 5.13 -12.60 7.73
N VAL A 114 5.48 -11.42 7.24
CA VAL A 114 6.81 -10.83 7.37
C VAL A 114 6.73 -9.55 8.18
N CYS A 115 7.56 -9.45 9.21
CA CYS A 115 7.69 -8.24 10.01
C CYS A 115 8.96 -7.50 9.58
N VAL A 116 8.80 -6.27 9.10
CA VAL A 116 9.90 -5.43 8.63
C VAL A 116 10.03 -4.20 9.51
N SER A 117 11.19 -4.08 10.16
CA SER A 117 11.52 -2.90 10.97
C SER A 117 12.24 -1.85 10.13
N MET A 118 11.77 -0.61 10.19
CA MET A 118 12.35 0.55 9.49
C MET A 118 13.64 1.08 10.15
N LYS A 119 14.16 0.40 11.19
CA LYS A 119 15.30 0.87 12.00
C LYS A 119 16.67 0.77 11.33
N LYS A 120 16.79 0.13 10.18
CA LYS A 120 18.07 0.01 9.46
C LYS A 120 18.15 1.00 8.30
N GLY A 121 18.47 2.26 8.61
CA GLY A 121 18.74 3.29 7.60
C GLY A 121 18.79 4.67 8.22
N VAL A 122 19.49 5.58 7.57
CA VAL A 122 19.77 6.97 8.01
C VAL A 122 18.51 7.84 8.16
N MET A 123 17.33 7.31 7.89
CA MET A 123 16.06 7.99 8.13
C MET A 123 15.40 7.50 9.42
N HIS A 124 15.11 8.46 10.29
CA HIS A 124 14.60 8.31 11.66
C HIS A 124 13.13 7.84 11.75
N CYS A 125 12.65 7.00 10.85
CA CYS A 125 11.32 6.40 10.97
C CYS A 125 11.42 5.12 11.79
N GLY A 126 11.14 5.21 13.09
CA GLY A 126 11.17 4.09 14.04
C GLY A 126 9.97 3.16 13.96
N GLY A 127 9.34 3.01 12.80
CA GLY A 127 8.16 2.19 12.58
C GLY A 127 8.46 0.74 12.19
N GLU A 128 7.45 -0.10 12.31
CA GLU A 128 7.44 -1.50 11.90
C GLU A 128 6.18 -1.78 11.11
N ILE A 129 6.29 -2.56 10.04
CA ILE A 129 5.14 -3.05 9.28
C ILE A 129 5.13 -4.58 9.28
N THR A 130 3.93 -5.14 9.35
CA THR A 130 3.70 -6.56 9.12
C THR A 130 3.04 -6.72 7.77
N VAL A 131 3.64 -7.51 6.91
CA VAL A 131 3.23 -7.73 5.52
C VAL A 131 2.81 -9.18 5.33
N PHE A 132 1.59 -9.39 4.86
CA PHE A 132 1.12 -10.69 4.40
C PHE A 132 1.48 -10.86 2.93
N MET A 133 2.11 -11.98 2.58
CA MET A 133 2.57 -12.28 1.24
C MET A 133 1.99 -13.62 0.78
N THR A 134 1.43 -13.65 -0.42
CA THR A 134 0.80 -14.83 -1.00
C THR A 134 1.08 -14.96 -2.50
N ARG A 135 1.21 -16.19 -2.99
CA ARG A 135 1.30 -16.47 -4.44
C ARG A 135 -0.06 -16.33 -5.11
N VAL A 136 -0.12 -15.51 -6.12
CA VAL A 136 -1.35 -15.19 -6.88
C VAL A 136 -1.17 -15.50 -8.35
#